data_e16b77f55c3f6973b306b45fb24cbd1a
#
_entry.id   e16b77f55c3f6973b306b45fb24cbd1a
#
_cell.length_a   1.000
_cell.length_b   1.000
_cell.length_c   1.000
_cell.angle_alpha   90.00
_cell.angle_beta   90.00
_cell.angle_gamma   90.00
#
_symmetry.space_group_name_H-M   'P 1'
#
loop_
_entity.id
_entity.type
_entity.pdbx_description
1 polymer ?
#
loop_
_entity_poly.entity_id
_entity_poly.type
_entity_poly.pdbx_seq_one_letter_code
_entity_poly.pdbx_strand_id
1 'polypeptide(L)'
;MTRSVVGPFLSRSHLLREPFGRVDSIRPMEPHLLHRVHDSVATVVVRHPAKRNAMTAAMWRALPELLGALADDPAVRALVLTGEGATFCAGADISTLRGSAEEAQLLAVRAEEALAAFPKPTLAAIRGHCVGGGTQLAAACDLRFAEEGALFGVTPAKLGVVYPASATRRLVSLVGPATAKYLLFSGELIDAGRALRTGLVDEVLPGGELDRRVTEFTRVLVSRSQLTQAAAKEFADGRTDRDEHWAAQARGSGDTAEGVAAFLDRRQPRFDWSVPTSG
;
A
#
# COMPACT_ATOMS: atom_id res chain seq x y z
N MET A 1 87.59 -20.33 -38.22
CA MET A 1 86.79 -20.19 -39.50
C MET A 1 85.44 -20.90 -39.19
N THR A 2 84.40 -20.18 -38.83
CA THR A 2 83.04 -20.70 -38.90
C THR A 2 82.09 -19.52 -38.81
N ARG A 3 81.31 -19.33 -39.80
CA ARG A 3 80.33 -18.26 -39.92
C ARG A 3 79.07 -18.65 -39.15
N SER A 4 78.59 -17.74 -38.30
CA SER A 4 77.33 -17.81 -37.63
C SER A 4 76.24 -17.17 -38.49
N VAL A 5 75.15 -17.87 -38.73
CA VAL A 5 73.96 -17.37 -39.43
C VAL A 5 72.88 -17.10 -38.38
N VAL A 6 72.45 -15.85 -38.28
CA VAL A 6 71.36 -15.41 -37.43
C VAL A 6 70.11 -15.36 -38.29
N GLY A 7 69.10 -16.17 -37.91
CA GLY A 7 67.75 -16.10 -38.50
C GLY A 7 66.82 -15.24 -37.65
N PRO A 8 65.75 -14.64 -38.22
CA PRO A 8 64.94 -13.65 -37.54
C PRO A 8 63.91 -14.27 -36.62
N PHE A 9 63.85 -13.73 -35.43
CA PHE A 9 62.81 -14.03 -34.43
C PHE A 9 61.46 -13.44 -34.84
N LEU A 10 60.46 -14.30 -35.07
CA LEU A 10 59.05 -13.90 -35.19
C LEU A 10 58.47 -13.59 -33.81
N SER A 11 58.13 -12.32 -33.62
CA SER A 11 57.39 -11.84 -32.45
C SER A 11 55.98 -12.39 -32.48
N ARG A 12 55.64 -13.27 -31.52
CA ARG A 12 54.26 -13.64 -31.19
C ARG A 12 53.69 -12.58 -30.30
N SER A 13 52.81 -11.71 -30.85
CA SER A 13 51.94 -10.85 -30.10
C SER A 13 50.91 -11.69 -29.33
N HIS A 14 51.04 -11.74 -28.00
CA HIS A 14 50.04 -12.27 -27.11
C HIS A 14 48.83 -11.32 -27.10
N LEU A 15 47.76 -11.74 -27.73
CA LEU A 15 46.42 -11.20 -27.50
C LEU A 15 46.03 -11.46 -26.05
N LEU A 16 46.16 -10.44 -25.19
CA LEU A 16 45.55 -10.41 -23.89
C LEU A 16 44.02 -10.39 -24.08
N ARG A 17 43.40 -11.54 -23.88
CA ARG A 17 41.95 -11.62 -23.71
C ARG A 17 41.58 -10.85 -22.43
N GLU A 18 40.81 -9.78 -22.56
CA GLU A 18 40.16 -9.11 -21.44
C GLU A 18 39.17 -10.10 -20.78
N PRO A 19 39.31 -10.45 -19.48
CA PRO A 19 38.51 -11.49 -18.86
C PRO A 19 37.19 -11.05 -18.29
N PHE A 20 36.78 -9.80 -18.40
CA PHE A 20 35.49 -9.35 -17.85
C PHE A 20 34.76 -8.50 -18.89
N GLY A 21 33.72 -9.09 -19.48
CA GLY A 21 32.71 -8.33 -20.21
C GLY A 21 32.21 -7.20 -19.29
N ARG A 22 32.00 -6.00 -19.87
CA ARG A 22 31.30 -4.90 -19.19
C ARG A 22 30.05 -5.45 -18.56
N VAL A 23 29.99 -5.40 -17.23
CA VAL A 23 28.72 -5.55 -16.51
C VAL A 23 27.88 -4.38 -16.98
N ASP A 24 26.89 -4.64 -17.83
CA ASP A 24 25.88 -3.65 -18.18
C ASP A 24 25.35 -3.13 -16.86
N SER A 25 25.50 -1.82 -16.64
CA SER A 25 24.99 -1.15 -15.48
C SER A 25 23.51 -1.50 -15.37
N ILE A 26 23.12 -2.25 -14.33
CA ILE A 26 21.74 -2.54 -14.01
C ILE A 26 21.06 -1.18 -13.91
N ARG A 27 20.27 -0.81 -14.91
CA ARG A 27 19.48 0.43 -14.86
C ARG A 27 18.65 0.34 -13.58
N PRO A 28 18.74 1.31 -12.67
CA PRO A 28 17.87 1.31 -11.50
C PRO A 28 16.43 1.26 -12.03
N MET A 29 15.67 0.26 -11.58
CA MET A 29 14.28 0.12 -11.99
C MET A 29 13.52 1.37 -11.58
N GLU A 30 12.83 1.97 -12.56
CA GLU A 30 12.07 3.20 -12.33
C GLU A 30 11.00 3.02 -11.24
N PRO A 31 10.76 4.04 -10.41
CA PRO A 31 9.73 4.00 -9.38
C PRO A 31 8.35 3.83 -10.01
N HIS A 32 7.56 2.86 -9.54
CA HIS A 32 6.21 2.62 -10.04
C HIS A 32 5.34 1.85 -9.02
N LEU A 33 4.06 1.77 -9.31
CA LEU A 33 3.12 0.91 -8.60
C LEU A 33 3.02 -0.42 -9.35
N LEU A 34 3.17 -1.52 -8.61
CA LEU A 34 2.84 -2.85 -9.11
C LEU A 34 1.49 -3.28 -8.57
N HIS A 35 0.74 -4.05 -9.32
CA HIS A 35 -0.45 -4.71 -8.80
C HIS A 35 -0.57 -6.14 -9.32
N ARG A 36 -1.27 -6.95 -8.57
CA ARG A 36 -1.65 -8.31 -8.93
C ARG A 36 -2.99 -8.64 -8.28
N VAL A 37 -3.80 -9.45 -8.93
CA VAL A 37 -5.02 -10.01 -8.36
C VAL A 37 -4.83 -11.52 -8.22
N HIS A 38 -5.04 -12.03 -7.02
CA HIS A 38 -4.94 -13.47 -6.72
C HIS A 38 -5.96 -13.80 -5.62
N ASP A 39 -6.70 -14.89 -5.76
CA ASP A 39 -7.74 -15.32 -4.81
C ASP A 39 -8.71 -14.17 -4.44
N SER A 40 -9.13 -13.38 -5.42
CA SER A 40 -10.00 -12.20 -5.28
C SER A 40 -9.42 -11.07 -4.41
N VAL A 41 -8.12 -11.06 -4.16
CA VAL A 41 -7.42 -10.00 -3.45
C VAL A 41 -6.51 -9.25 -4.42
N ALA A 42 -6.74 -7.95 -4.58
CA ALA A 42 -5.81 -7.07 -5.27
C ALA A 42 -4.69 -6.67 -4.32
N THR A 43 -3.43 -6.93 -4.67
CA THR A 43 -2.27 -6.43 -3.94
C THR A 43 -1.63 -5.31 -4.74
N VAL A 44 -1.57 -4.11 -4.17
CA VAL A 44 -0.87 -2.94 -4.72
C VAL A 44 0.44 -2.76 -3.95
N VAL A 45 1.55 -2.72 -4.68
CA VAL A 45 2.90 -2.61 -4.12
C VAL A 45 3.53 -1.30 -4.53
N VAL A 46 3.90 -0.48 -3.55
CA VAL A 46 4.70 0.73 -3.75
C VAL A 46 6.15 0.31 -3.99
N ARG A 47 6.68 0.58 -5.19
CA ARG A 47 8.02 0.15 -5.58
C ARG A 47 8.94 1.31 -5.90
N HIS A 48 9.82 1.62 -4.98
CA HIS A 48 10.93 2.57 -5.11
C HIS A 48 12.02 2.24 -4.10
N PRO A 49 12.65 1.06 -4.20
CA PRO A 49 13.55 0.54 -3.15
C PRO A 49 14.74 1.46 -2.87
N ALA A 50 15.27 2.17 -3.88
CA ALA A 50 16.37 3.11 -3.73
C ALA A 50 16.07 4.28 -2.76
N LYS A 51 14.78 4.60 -2.54
CA LYS A 51 14.31 5.66 -1.64
C LYS A 51 13.30 5.16 -0.61
N ARG A 52 13.43 3.91 -0.14
CA ARG A 52 12.54 3.29 0.85
C ARG A 52 11.07 3.43 0.47
N ASN A 53 10.76 3.18 -0.79
CA ASN A 53 9.41 3.27 -1.36
C ASN A 53 8.75 4.65 -1.23
N ALA A 54 9.56 5.74 -1.24
CA ALA A 54 9.01 7.08 -1.32
C ALA A 54 8.23 7.27 -2.63
N MET A 55 7.04 7.85 -2.53
CA MET A 55 6.12 8.08 -3.63
C MET A 55 6.58 9.26 -4.49
N THR A 56 6.78 9.01 -5.77
CA THR A 56 7.01 10.07 -6.77
C THR A 56 5.68 10.73 -7.19
N ALA A 57 5.75 11.90 -7.82
CA ALA A 57 4.55 12.56 -8.37
C ALA A 57 3.80 11.67 -9.39
N ALA A 58 4.54 10.88 -10.18
CA ALA A 58 3.96 9.93 -11.13
C ALA A 58 3.17 8.82 -10.41
N MET A 59 3.71 8.27 -9.32
CA MET A 59 3.02 7.24 -8.52
C MET A 59 1.80 7.80 -7.81
N TRP A 60 1.87 9.01 -7.24
CA TRP A 60 0.72 9.69 -6.65
C TRP A 60 -0.41 9.91 -7.66
N ARG A 61 -0.06 10.27 -8.91
CA ARG A 61 -1.03 10.49 -9.99
C ARG A 61 -1.65 9.18 -10.48
N ALA A 62 -0.86 8.12 -10.57
CA ALA A 62 -1.31 6.82 -11.07
C ALA A 62 -2.19 6.05 -10.06
N LEU A 63 -2.02 6.28 -8.74
CA LEU A 63 -2.73 5.49 -7.73
C LEU A 63 -4.27 5.61 -7.83
N PRO A 64 -4.88 6.80 -7.99
CA PRO A 64 -6.34 6.90 -8.15
C PRO A 64 -6.89 6.14 -9.37
N GLU A 65 -6.20 6.20 -10.51
CA GLU A 65 -6.60 5.49 -11.73
C GLU A 65 -6.53 3.97 -11.53
N LEU A 66 -5.46 3.48 -10.91
CA LEU A 66 -5.31 2.06 -10.57
C LEU A 66 -6.41 1.61 -9.61
N LEU A 67 -6.71 2.39 -8.57
CA LEU A 67 -7.76 2.07 -7.60
C LEU A 67 -9.13 2.05 -8.27
N GLY A 68 -9.44 2.98 -9.17
CA GLY A 68 -10.68 2.98 -9.95
C GLY A 68 -10.83 1.70 -10.76
N ALA A 69 -9.80 1.31 -11.51
CA ALA A 69 -9.82 0.07 -12.29
C ALA A 69 -10.02 -1.18 -11.41
N LEU A 70 -9.39 -1.24 -10.23
CA LEU A 70 -9.55 -2.35 -9.29
C LEU A 70 -10.92 -2.32 -8.57
N ALA A 71 -11.50 -1.16 -8.37
CA ALA A 71 -12.85 -1.02 -7.81
C ALA A 71 -13.91 -1.59 -8.76
N ASP A 72 -13.74 -1.36 -10.04
CA ASP A 72 -14.66 -1.83 -11.10
C ASP A 72 -14.41 -3.30 -11.50
N ASP A 73 -13.31 -3.91 -11.08
CA ASP A 73 -13.03 -5.32 -11.37
C ASP A 73 -13.88 -6.22 -10.44
N PRO A 74 -14.84 -7.01 -10.98
CA PRO A 74 -15.68 -7.92 -10.19
C PRO A 74 -14.89 -9.09 -9.59
N ALA A 75 -13.70 -9.40 -10.10
CA ALA A 75 -12.83 -10.41 -9.52
C ALA A 75 -12.17 -9.94 -8.21
N VAL A 76 -12.11 -8.63 -7.96
CA VAL A 76 -11.54 -8.05 -6.75
C VAL A 76 -12.60 -7.95 -5.65
N ARG A 77 -12.32 -8.51 -4.47
CA ARG A 77 -13.19 -8.45 -3.28
C ARG A 77 -12.52 -7.76 -2.08
N ALA A 78 -11.20 -7.63 -2.10
CA ALA A 78 -10.42 -6.89 -1.09
C ALA A 78 -9.15 -6.33 -1.72
N LEU A 79 -8.56 -5.30 -1.09
CA LEU A 79 -7.32 -4.69 -1.51
C LEU A 79 -6.29 -4.73 -0.38
N VAL A 80 -5.06 -5.10 -0.69
CA VAL A 80 -3.90 -4.99 0.19
C VAL A 80 -2.94 -3.96 -0.41
N LEU A 81 -2.55 -2.96 0.38
CA LEU A 81 -1.50 -2.01 0.05
C LEU A 81 -0.24 -2.35 0.84
N THR A 82 0.89 -2.46 0.15
CA THR A 82 2.19 -2.74 0.80
C THR A 82 3.33 -2.07 0.06
N GLY A 83 4.53 -2.08 0.62
CA GLY A 83 5.76 -1.65 -0.03
C GLY A 83 6.62 -2.83 -0.46
N GLU A 84 7.47 -2.63 -1.47
CA GLU A 84 8.43 -3.65 -1.88
C GLU A 84 9.50 -3.86 -0.82
N GLY A 85 9.82 -5.13 -0.53
CA GLY A 85 10.89 -5.51 0.40
C GLY A 85 10.59 -5.16 1.85
N ALA A 86 11.57 -4.60 2.55
CA ALA A 86 11.53 -4.42 4.01
C ALA A 86 10.95 -3.06 4.47
N THR A 87 10.33 -2.29 3.60
CA THR A 87 9.79 -0.96 3.94
C THR A 87 8.45 -0.74 3.27
N PHE A 88 7.47 -0.23 4.02
CA PHE A 88 6.18 0.13 3.46
C PHE A 88 6.29 1.37 2.56
N CYS A 89 6.50 2.55 3.14
CA CYS A 89 6.67 3.80 2.41
C CYS A 89 7.26 4.89 3.31
N ALA A 90 8.36 5.51 2.89
CA ALA A 90 9.02 6.60 3.64
C ALA A 90 8.42 8.00 3.37
N GLY A 91 7.29 8.08 2.66
CA GLY A 91 6.61 9.34 2.39
C GLY A 91 6.69 9.80 0.94
N ALA A 92 6.57 11.09 0.70
CA ALA A 92 6.76 11.68 -0.62
C ALA A 92 8.26 11.75 -0.98
N ASP A 93 8.59 11.56 -2.25
CA ASP A 93 9.94 11.82 -2.73
C ASP A 93 10.22 13.33 -2.75
N ILE A 94 10.94 13.80 -1.71
CA ILE A 94 11.26 15.22 -1.52
C ILE A 94 12.11 15.80 -2.67
N SER A 95 12.82 14.99 -3.45
CA SER A 95 13.59 15.51 -4.59
C SER A 95 12.69 16.11 -5.66
N THR A 96 11.42 15.71 -5.70
CA THR A 96 10.41 16.22 -6.64
C THR A 96 9.67 17.46 -6.13
N LEU A 97 9.79 17.79 -4.83
CA LEU A 97 9.14 18.96 -4.22
C LEU A 97 9.80 20.31 -4.59
N ARG A 98 10.98 20.29 -5.23
CA ARG A 98 11.69 21.53 -5.62
C ARG A 98 10.96 22.38 -6.66
N GLY A 99 9.94 21.84 -7.35
CA GLY A 99 9.21 22.54 -8.39
C GLY A 99 7.85 23.10 -7.94
N SER A 100 7.05 22.31 -7.21
CA SER A 100 5.71 22.68 -6.72
C SER A 100 5.30 21.78 -5.57
N ALA A 101 5.55 22.24 -4.34
CA ALA A 101 5.11 21.53 -3.14
C ALA A 101 3.57 21.44 -3.06
N GLU A 102 2.86 22.43 -3.56
CA GLU A 102 1.40 22.48 -3.58
C GLU A 102 0.81 21.42 -4.52
N GLU A 103 1.35 21.28 -5.73
CA GLU A 103 0.91 20.24 -6.68
C GLU A 103 1.14 18.83 -6.11
N ALA A 104 2.33 18.59 -5.54
CA ALA A 104 2.64 17.30 -4.91
C ALA A 104 1.67 16.97 -3.77
N GLN A 105 1.29 17.97 -2.97
CA GLN A 105 0.32 17.82 -1.90
C GLN A 105 -1.09 17.51 -2.42
N LEU A 106 -1.53 18.19 -3.48
CA LEU A 106 -2.83 17.91 -4.12
C LEU A 106 -2.89 16.49 -4.69
N LEU A 107 -1.81 16.01 -5.31
CA LEU A 107 -1.72 14.64 -5.80
C LEU A 107 -1.81 13.62 -4.65
N ALA A 108 -1.12 13.88 -3.54
CA ALA A 108 -1.15 13.00 -2.37
C ALA A 108 -2.56 12.96 -1.73
N VAL A 109 -3.26 14.10 -1.65
CA VAL A 109 -4.64 14.18 -1.16
C VAL A 109 -5.59 13.38 -2.06
N ARG A 110 -5.50 13.55 -3.38
CA ARG A 110 -6.33 12.78 -4.33
C ARG A 110 -6.12 11.28 -4.20
N ALA A 111 -4.88 10.85 -4.04
CA ALA A 111 -4.54 9.44 -3.87
C ALA A 111 -5.07 8.88 -2.54
N GLU A 112 -4.93 9.64 -1.45
CA GLU A 112 -5.49 9.29 -0.14
C GLU A 112 -7.02 9.16 -0.20
N GLU A 113 -7.69 10.15 -0.78
CA GLU A 113 -9.15 10.17 -0.89
C GLU A 113 -9.67 9.02 -1.76
N ALA A 114 -9.01 8.72 -2.88
CA ALA A 114 -9.35 7.58 -3.73
C ALA A 114 -9.20 6.24 -2.97
N LEU A 115 -8.15 6.11 -2.14
CA LEU A 115 -7.95 4.90 -1.34
C LEU A 115 -9.01 4.77 -0.24
N ALA A 116 -9.34 5.86 0.45
CA ALA A 116 -10.38 5.86 1.47
C ALA A 116 -11.77 5.60 0.90
N ALA A 117 -12.03 6.09 -0.31
CA ALA A 117 -13.29 5.87 -1.01
C ALA A 117 -13.37 4.50 -1.72
N PHE A 118 -12.33 3.67 -1.67
CA PHE A 118 -12.34 2.36 -2.30
C PHE A 118 -13.49 1.52 -1.74
N PRO A 119 -14.41 0.99 -2.57
CA PRO A 119 -15.70 0.49 -2.09
C PRO A 119 -15.65 -0.90 -1.44
N LYS A 120 -14.49 -1.54 -1.46
CA LYS A 120 -14.24 -2.88 -0.92
C LYS A 120 -13.25 -2.78 0.25
N PRO A 121 -13.14 -3.79 1.14
CA PRO A 121 -12.20 -3.76 2.26
C PRO A 121 -10.76 -3.51 1.82
N THR A 122 -10.05 -2.62 2.54
CA THR A 122 -8.66 -2.27 2.30
C THR A 122 -7.80 -2.56 3.53
N LEU A 123 -6.62 -3.13 3.33
CA LEU A 123 -5.67 -3.48 4.37
C LEU A 123 -4.26 -2.97 4.02
N ALA A 124 -3.66 -2.17 4.89
CA ALA A 124 -2.24 -1.85 4.78
C ALA A 124 -1.39 -2.92 5.47
N ALA A 125 -0.47 -3.55 4.73
CA ALA A 125 0.51 -4.51 5.24
C ALA A 125 1.87 -3.81 5.39
N ILE A 126 2.29 -3.53 6.64
CA ILE A 126 3.31 -2.54 6.94
C ILE A 126 4.57 -3.19 7.50
N ARG A 127 5.71 -2.98 6.82
CA ARG A 127 7.05 -3.31 7.29
C ARG A 127 7.91 -2.06 7.37
N GLY A 128 8.89 -2.08 8.26
CA GLY A 128 9.90 -1.02 8.35
C GLY A 128 9.27 0.37 8.47
N HIS A 129 9.58 1.28 7.54
CA HIS A 129 9.14 2.68 7.65
C HIS A 129 7.76 2.91 7.02
N CYS A 130 6.87 3.51 7.81
CA CYS A 130 5.57 4.04 7.40
C CYS A 130 5.52 5.52 7.85
N VAL A 131 6.00 6.43 7.01
CA VAL A 131 6.30 7.81 7.42
C VAL A 131 5.69 8.83 6.46
N GLY A 132 5.21 9.96 6.96
CA GLY A 132 4.66 11.07 6.17
C GLY A 132 3.53 10.64 5.24
N GLY A 133 3.74 10.71 3.93
CA GLY A 133 2.79 10.19 2.92
C GLY A 133 2.51 8.69 3.03
N GLY A 134 3.47 7.90 3.56
CA GLY A 134 3.24 6.49 3.87
C GLY A 134 2.21 6.32 4.99
N THR A 135 2.31 7.10 6.08
CA THR A 135 1.31 7.10 7.15
C THR A 135 -0.05 7.61 6.64
N GLN A 136 -0.05 8.59 5.73
CA GLN A 136 -1.27 9.10 5.09
C GLN A 136 -2.01 8.00 4.31
N LEU A 137 -1.29 7.22 3.50
CA LEU A 137 -1.87 6.08 2.76
C LEU A 137 -2.32 4.97 3.71
N ALA A 138 -1.51 4.61 4.72
CA ALA A 138 -1.88 3.59 5.68
C ALA A 138 -3.15 3.97 6.47
N ALA A 139 -3.27 5.24 6.88
CA ALA A 139 -4.45 5.75 7.58
C ALA A 139 -5.70 5.80 6.69
N ALA A 140 -5.56 5.83 5.37
CA ALA A 140 -6.66 5.79 4.41
C ALA A 140 -7.17 4.37 4.13
N CYS A 141 -6.43 3.33 4.51
CA CYS A 141 -6.93 1.95 4.50
C CYS A 141 -7.88 1.71 5.68
N ASP A 142 -8.79 0.73 5.55
CA ASP A 142 -9.70 0.35 6.64
C ASP A 142 -8.93 -0.24 7.83
N LEU A 143 -7.97 -1.13 7.53
CA LEU A 143 -7.18 -1.84 8.53
C LEU A 143 -5.67 -1.72 8.24
N ARG A 144 -4.86 -1.88 9.28
CA ARG A 144 -3.39 -1.77 9.25
C ARG A 144 -2.76 -2.87 10.08
N PHE A 145 -2.09 -3.80 9.43
CA PHE A 145 -1.29 -4.83 10.09
C PHE A 145 0.19 -4.48 9.92
N ALA A 146 0.94 -4.54 11.00
CA ALA A 146 2.35 -4.18 11.02
C ALA A 146 3.23 -5.32 11.49
N GLU A 147 4.46 -5.38 10.99
CA GLU A 147 5.49 -6.24 11.52
C GLU A 147 6.20 -5.57 12.73
N GLU A 148 6.63 -6.35 13.72
CA GLU A 148 7.51 -5.86 14.76
C GLU A 148 8.73 -5.15 14.15
N GLY A 149 9.14 -4.03 14.77
CA GLY A 149 10.20 -3.19 14.22
C GLY A 149 9.73 -2.13 13.22
N ALA A 150 8.46 -2.13 12.82
CA ALA A 150 7.91 -1.03 12.00
C ALA A 150 7.93 0.30 12.77
N LEU A 151 8.23 1.39 12.05
CA LEU A 151 8.32 2.74 12.57
C LEU A 151 7.30 3.65 11.86
N PHE A 152 6.55 4.39 12.64
CA PHE A 152 5.49 5.27 12.17
C PHE A 152 5.77 6.72 12.50
N GLY A 153 5.42 7.63 11.61
CA GLY A 153 5.58 9.05 11.91
C GLY A 153 4.95 9.97 10.88
N VAL A 154 4.65 11.18 11.31
CA VAL A 154 4.11 12.25 10.47
C VAL A 154 5.05 13.43 10.57
N THR A 155 5.88 13.64 9.56
CA THR A 155 7.06 14.50 9.62
C THR A 155 6.98 15.87 8.92
N PRO A 156 5.81 16.39 8.46
CA PRO A 156 5.71 17.67 7.76
C PRO A 156 6.27 18.86 8.55
N ALA A 157 6.14 18.85 9.89
CA ALA A 157 6.66 19.92 10.74
C ALA A 157 8.18 20.07 10.63
N LYS A 158 8.93 19.00 10.32
CA LYS A 158 10.38 19.07 10.07
C LYS A 158 10.73 19.77 8.75
N LEU A 159 9.77 19.89 7.84
CA LEU A 159 9.94 20.47 6.52
C LEU A 159 9.21 21.81 6.36
N GLY A 160 8.49 22.27 7.38
CA GLY A 160 7.64 23.45 7.29
C GLY A 160 6.43 23.28 6.35
N VAL A 161 6.02 22.03 6.09
CA VAL A 161 4.88 21.70 5.22
C VAL A 161 3.62 21.61 6.07
N VAL A 162 2.52 22.19 5.60
CA VAL A 162 1.21 22.03 6.24
C VAL A 162 0.63 20.67 5.83
N TYR A 163 0.37 19.81 6.83
CA TYR A 163 -0.21 18.49 6.57
C TYR A 163 -1.69 18.63 6.16
N PRO A 164 -2.19 17.85 5.17
CA PRO A 164 -3.56 17.99 4.68
C PRO A 164 -4.62 17.83 5.76
N ALA A 165 -5.70 18.60 5.67
CA ALA A 165 -6.79 18.53 6.65
C ALA A 165 -7.51 17.17 6.63
N SER A 166 -7.65 16.53 5.45
CA SER A 166 -8.21 15.17 5.31
C SER A 166 -7.37 14.16 6.09
N ALA A 167 -6.09 14.10 5.82
CA ALA A 167 -5.14 13.21 6.49
C ALA A 167 -5.05 13.49 8.00
N THR A 168 -5.08 14.76 8.42
CA THR A 168 -5.11 15.14 9.83
C THR A 168 -6.36 14.60 10.53
N ARG A 169 -7.54 14.78 9.94
CA ARG A 169 -8.81 14.27 10.53
C ARG A 169 -8.80 12.75 10.61
N ARG A 170 -8.32 12.06 9.58
CA ARG A 170 -8.19 10.60 9.58
C ARG A 170 -7.25 10.11 10.66
N LEU A 171 -6.10 10.76 10.82
CA LEU A 171 -5.17 10.45 11.90
C LEU A 171 -5.84 10.65 13.27
N VAL A 172 -6.56 11.78 13.46
CA VAL A 172 -7.28 12.05 14.71
C VAL A 172 -8.37 11.00 15.00
N SER A 173 -9.08 10.53 13.99
CA SER A 173 -10.11 9.49 14.18
C SER A 173 -9.51 8.14 14.62
N LEU A 174 -8.28 7.82 14.21
CA LEU A 174 -7.59 6.59 14.61
C LEU A 174 -6.97 6.69 16.00
N VAL A 175 -6.22 7.77 16.28
CA VAL A 175 -5.35 7.83 17.46
C VAL A 175 -5.80 8.86 18.51
N GLY A 176 -6.90 9.54 18.26
CA GLY A 176 -7.36 10.66 19.07
C GLY A 176 -6.51 11.94 18.91
N PRO A 177 -7.05 13.10 19.37
CA PRO A 177 -6.43 14.40 19.09
C PRO A 177 -5.07 14.60 19.79
N ALA A 178 -4.85 14.02 20.95
CA ALA A 178 -3.59 14.19 21.69
C ALA A 178 -2.43 13.47 20.98
N THR A 179 -2.60 12.21 20.61
CA THR A 179 -1.58 11.43 19.90
C THR A 179 -1.33 11.99 18.50
N ALA A 180 -2.39 12.41 17.79
CA ALA A 180 -2.25 13.06 16.49
C ALA A 180 -1.40 14.33 16.58
N LYS A 181 -1.65 15.19 17.57
CA LYS A 181 -0.84 16.40 17.83
C LYS A 181 0.59 16.05 18.19
N TYR A 182 0.81 15.02 19.01
CA TYR A 182 2.17 14.56 19.32
C TYR A 182 2.94 14.23 18.05
N LEU A 183 2.37 13.41 17.17
CA LEU A 183 3.00 12.99 15.91
C LEU A 183 3.23 14.17 14.96
N LEU A 184 2.22 15.04 14.80
CA LEU A 184 2.25 16.19 13.90
C LEU A 184 3.19 17.30 14.36
N PHE A 185 3.26 17.59 15.67
CA PHE A 185 4.06 18.68 16.22
C PHE A 185 5.53 18.29 16.34
N SER A 186 5.81 17.08 16.84
CA SER A 186 7.19 16.64 17.05
C SER A 186 7.84 16.11 15.78
N GLY A 187 7.04 15.50 14.89
CA GLY A 187 7.57 14.73 13.77
C GLY A 187 8.41 13.52 14.21
N GLU A 188 8.34 13.11 15.47
CA GLU A 188 9.04 11.92 15.97
C GLU A 188 8.45 10.64 15.40
N LEU A 189 9.28 9.60 15.35
CA LEU A 189 8.83 8.26 15.00
C LEU A 189 8.41 7.52 16.28
N ILE A 190 7.36 6.74 16.16
CA ILE A 190 6.92 5.79 17.19
C ILE A 190 7.10 4.35 16.69
N ASP A 191 7.34 3.43 17.60
CA ASP A 191 7.43 2.00 17.31
C ASP A 191 6.07 1.36 17.10
N ALA A 192 6.06 0.11 16.60
CA ALA A 192 4.86 -0.66 16.36
C ALA A 192 4.04 -0.90 17.64
N GLY A 193 4.69 -1.09 18.78
CA GLY A 193 4.02 -1.28 20.08
C GLY A 193 3.25 -0.04 20.52
N ARG A 194 3.82 1.16 20.34
CA ARG A 194 3.09 2.42 20.61
C ARG A 194 2.00 2.65 19.59
N ALA A 195 2.24 2.35 18.31
CA ALA A 195 1.25 2.46 17.25
C ALA A 195 0.03 1.57 17.55
N LEU A 196 0.22 0.34 18.03
CA LEU A 196 -0.85 -0.56 18.45
C LEU A 196 -1.63 0.01 19.65
N ARG A 197 -0.92 0.45 20.70
CA ARG A 197 -1.59 1.01 21.90
C ARG A 197 -2.39 2.27 21.63
N THR A 198 -2.06 3.02 20.61
CA THR A 198 -2.77 4.26 20.24
C THR A 198 -3.86 4.06 19.19
N GLY A 199 -4.00 2.86 18.64
CA GLY A 199 -4.97 2.57 17.58
C GLY A 199 -4.50 2.96 16.18
N LEU A 200 -3.23 3.35 16.01
CA LEU A 200 -2.68 3.62 14.68
C LEU A 200 -2.56 2.35 13.83
N VAL A 201 -2.34 1.20 14.46
CA VAL A 201 -2.37 -0.12 13.82
C VAL A 201 -3.28 -1.07 14.59
N ASP A 202 -3.84 -2.05 13.90
CA ASP A 202 -4.83 -2.97 14.42
C ASP A 202 -4.20 -4.27 14.92
N GLU A 203 -3.11 -4.72 14.27
CA GLU A 203 -2.32 -5.88 14.70
C GLU A 203 -0.81 -5.61 14.53
N VAL A 204 0.00 -6.17 15.44
CA VAL A 204 1.46 -6.23 15.32
C VAL A 204 1.89 -7.69 15.33
N LEU A 205 2.64 -8.10 14.31
CA LEU A 205 3.04 -9.48 14.07
C LEU A 205 4.56 -9.65 14.27
N PRO A 206 5.01 -10.79 14.77
CA PRO A 206 6.43 -11.14 14.78
C PRO A 206 7.05 -11.08 13.39
N GLY A 207 8.35 -10.86 13.31
CA GLY A 207 9.09 -10.81 12.06
C GLY A 207 8.85 -12.03 11.17
N GLY A 208 8.51 -11.80 9.90
CA GLY A 208 8.21 -12.83 8.91
C GLY A 208 6.80 -13.39 8.92
N GLU A 209 5.94 -13.02 9.90
CA GLU A 209 4.59 -13.55 10.03
C GLU A 209 3.51 -12.69 9.31
N LEU A 210 3.86 -11.50 8.92
CA LEU A 210 2.89 -10.54 8.36
C LEU A 210 2.20 -11.08 7.11
N ASP A 211 2.93 -11.64 6.14
CA ASP A 211 2.32 -12.13 4.89
C ASP A 211 1.37 -13.30 5.12
N ARG A 212 1.73 -14.20 6.03
CA ARG A 212 0.87 -15.32 6.41
C ARG A 212 -0.44 -14.79 7.00
N ARG A 213 -0.34 -13.87 7.96
CA ARG A 213 -1.51 -13.30 8.65
C ARG A 213 -2.41 -12.50 7.70
N VAL A 214 -1.82 -11.67 6.82
CA VAL A 214 -2.55 -10.93 5.79
C VAL A 214 -3.30 -11.89 4.85
N THR A 215 -2.64 -12.97 4.42
CA THR A 215 -3.27 -13.99 3.57
C THR A 215 -4.43 -14.69 4.27
N GLU A 216 -4.27 -15.08 5.52
CA GLU A 216 -5.34 -15.71 6.32
C GLU A 216 -6.52 -14.75 6.50
N PHE A 217 -6.27 -13.50 6.84
CA PHE A 217 -7.30 -12.52 7.08
C PHE A 217 -8.06 -12.14 5.80
N THR A 218 -7.35 -11.94 4.69
CA THR A 218 -7.99 -11.63 3.40
C THR A 218 -8.84 -12.79 2.88
N ARG A 219 -8.47 -14.06 3.12
CA ARG A 219 -9.34 -15.21 2.85
C ARG A 219 -10.64 -15.14 3.63
N VAL A 220 -10.60 -14.69 4.89
CA VAL A 220 -11.83 -14.44 5.64
C VAL A 220 -12.65 -13.34 4.99
N LEU A 221 -12.03 -12.19 4.65
CA LEU A 221 -12.74 -11.06 4.02
C LEU A 221 -13.47 -11.49 2.74
N VAL A 222 -12.76 -12.16 1.82
CA VAL A 222 -13.35 -12.55 0.54
C VAL A 222 -14.43 -13.63 0.64
N SER A 223 -14.51 -14.34 1.77
CA SER A 223 -15.55 -15.33 2.04
C SER A 223 -16.84 -14.74 2.63
N ARG A 224 -16.85 -13.46 2.99
CA ARG A 224 -17.98 -12.76 3.61
C ARG A 224 -18.82 -12.01 2.59
N SER A 225 -20.06 -11.67 2.92
CA SER A 225 -20.94 -10.85 2.08
C SER A 225 -20.31 -9.48 1.80
N GLN A 226 -20.09 -9.16 0.53
CA GLN A 226 -19.62 -7.82 0.12
C GLN A 226 -20.67 -6.75 0.41
N LEU A 227 -21.96 -7.10 0.33
CA LEU A 227 -23.06 -6.20 0.70
C LEU A 227 -22.89 -5.70 2.13
N THR A 228 -22.69 -6.62 3.06
CA THR A 228 -22.50 -6.29 4.47
C THR A 228 -21.24 -5.47 4.71
N GLN A 229 -20.14 -5.84 4.04
CA GLN A 229 -18.88 -5.14 4.18
C GLN A 229 -18.94 -3.71 3.64
N ALA A 230 -19.54 -3.50 2.46
CA ALA A 230 -19.69 -2.18 1.86
C ALA A 230 -20.59 -1.26 2.71
N ALA A 231 -21.72 -1.79 3.19
CA ALA A 231 -22.60 -1.04 4.11
C ALA A 231 -21.89 -0.68 5.41
N ALA A 232 -21.22 -1.66 6.04
CA ALA A 232 -20.49 -1.44 7.28
C ALA A 232 -19.36 -0.40 7.13
N LYS A 233 -18.65 -0.40 6.01
CA LYS A 233 -17.61 0.59 5.70
C LYS A 233 -18.20 1.99 5.61
N GLU A 234 -19.26 2.21 4.81
CA GLU A 234 -19.89 3.52 4.70
C GLU A 234 -20.43 4.02 6.05
N PHE A 235 -21.03 3.16 6.84
CA PHE A 235 -21.54 3.53 8.16
C PHE A 235 -20.42 3.87 9.16
N ALA A 236 -19.34 3.08 9.17
CA ALA A 236 -18.18 3.34 10.00
C ALA A 236 -17.47 4.65 9.61
N ASP A 237 -17.49 5.01 8.32
CA ASP A 237 -16.97 6.28 7.80
C ASP A 237 -17.93 7.48 8.04
N GLY A 238 -19.03 7.26 8.76
CA GLY A 238 -19.98 8.30 9.17
C GLY A 238 -21.04 8.66 8.12
N ARG A 239 -21.26 7.80 7.10
CA ARG A 239 -22.32 7.99 6.09
C ARG A 239 -23.68 7.59 6.63
N THR A 240 -24.29 8.47 7.42
CA THR A 240 -25.61 8.23 8.05
C THR A 240 -26.78 8.48 7.10
N ASP A 241 -26.55 9.01 5.93
CA ASP A 241 -27.54 9.31 4.87
C ASP A 241 -27.83 8.10 3.96
N ARG A 242 -27.24 6.92 4.23
CA ARG A 242 -27.29 5.73 3.37
C ARG A 242 -28.12 4.58 3.91
N ASP A 243 -28.78 4.72 5.05
CA ASP A 243 -29.54 3.66 5.71
C ASP A 243 -30.58 3.03 4.78
N GLU A 244 -31.43 3.86 4.12
CA GLU A 244 -32.45 3.35 3.21
C GLU A 244 -31.88 2.71 1.95
N HIS A 245 -30.78 3.26 1.41
CA HIS A 245 -30.06 2.66 0.28
C HIS A 245 -29.62 1.24 0.63
N TRP A 246 -28.91 1.07 1.73
CA TRP A 246 -28.40 -0.26 2.13
C TRP A 246 -29.50 -1.22 2.54
N ALA A 247 -30.59 -0.72 3.17
CA ALA A 247 -31.78 -1.53 3.41
C ALA A 247 -32.45 -2.01 2.12
N ALA A 248 -32.50 -1.18 1.08
CA ALA A 248 -33.02 -1.57 -0.22
C ALA A 248 -32.12 -2.60 -0.91
N GLN A 249 -30.78 -2.39 -0.90
CA GLN A 249 -29.82 -3.36 -1.39
C GLN A 249 -29.94 -4.71 -0.71
N ALA A 250 -30.08 -4.73 0.62
CA ALA A 250 -30.24 -5.96 1.39
C ALA A 250 -31.53 -6.71 1.04
N ARG A 251 -32.64 -5.98 0.85
CA ARG A 251 -33.91 -6.59 0.41
C ARG A 251 -33.86 -7.16 -1.00
N GLY A 252 -33.08 -6.52 -1.89
CA GLY A 252 -32.93 -6.95 -3.29
C GLY A 252 -31.88 -8.04 -3.50
N SER A 253 -31.02 -8.31 -2.52
CA SER A 253 -29.98 -9.35 -2.60
C SER A 253 -30.48 -10.69 -2.04
N GLY A 254 -29.88 -11.79 -2.49
CA GLY A 254 -30.10 -13.12 -1.89
C GLY A 254 -29.21 -13.39 -0.65
N ASP A 255 -28.31 -12.50 -0.30
CA ASP A 255 -27.22 -12.74 0.67
C ASP A 255 -27.75 -13.15 2.06
N THR A 256 -28.82 -12.49 2.53
CA THR A 256 -29.39 -12.84 3.86
C THR A 256 -29.96 -14.26 3.87
N ALA A 257 -30.72 -14.63 2.84
CA ALA A 257 -31.31 -15.97 2.71
C ALA A 257 -30.23 -17.04 2.59
N GLU A 258 -29.22 -16.79 1.76
CA GLU A 258 -28.06 -17.69 1.61
C GLU A 258 -27.27 -17.84 2.92
N GLY A 259 -27.01 -16.73 3.60
CA GLY A 259 -26.28 -16.75 4.86
C GLY A 259 -26.99 -17.57 5.94
N VAL A 260 -28.32 -17.40 6.08
CA VAL A 260 -29.14 -18.17 7.02
C VAL A 260 -29.17 -19.67 6.63
N ALA A 261 -29.42 -19.98 5.36
CA ALA A 261 -29.43 -21.35 4.90
C ALA A 261 -28.07 -22.03 5.13
N ALA A 262 -26.98 -21.39 4.74
CA ALA A 262 -25.65 -21.92 4.93
C ALA A 262 -25.30 -22.17 6.42
N PHE A 263 -25.73 -21.26 7.31
CA PHE A 263 -25.53 -21.42 8.75
C PHE A 263 -26.29 -22.65 9.29
N LEU A 264 -27.58 -22.81 8.92
CA LEU A 264 -28.40 -23.95 9.36
C LEU A 264 -27.86 -25.28 8.80
N ASP A 265 -27.40 -25.27 7.55
CA ASP A 265 -26.84 -26.44 6.88
C ASP A 265 -25.38 -26.73 7.25
N ARG A 266 -24.74 -25.90 8.08
CA ARG A 266 -23.33 -25.98 8.49
C ARG A 266 -22.36 -26.04 7.30
N ARG A 267 -22.64 -25.27 6.25
CA ARG A 267 -21.81 -25.13 5.06
C ARG A 267 -21.28 -23.72 4.90
N GLN A 268 -20.29 -23.51 4.04
CA GLN A 268 -19.84 -22.17 3.64
C GLN A 268 -20.92 -21.49 2.79
N PRO A 269 -21.24 -20.21 3.06
CA PRO A 269 -22.14 -19.43 2.24
C PRO A 269 -21.50 -19.08 0.89
N ARG A 270 -22.33 -18.86 -0.13
CA ARG A 270 -21.95 -18.36 -1.44
C ARG A 270 -22.72 -17.08 -1.73
N PHE A 271 -22.09 -15.96 -1.48
CA PHE A 271 -22.70 -14.64 -1.65
C PHE A 271 -22.48 -14.15 -3.08
N ASP A 272 -23.55 -13.78 -3.77
CA ASP A 272 -23.54 -13.35 -5.17
C ASP A 272 -23.57 -11.83 -5.34
N TRP A 273 -23.96 -11.07 -4.30
CA TRP A 273 -23.93 -9.63 -4.39
C TRP A 273 -22.49 -9.11 -4.55
N SER A 274 -22.30 -8.17 -5.46
CA SER A 274 -21.04 -7.49 -5.70
C SER A 274 -21.24 -5.98 -5.71
N VAL A 275 -20.20 -5.25 -5.38
CA VAL A 275 -20.21 -3.79 -5.50
C VAL A 275 -20.51 -3.41 -6.95
N PRO A 276 -21.51 -2.53 -7.20
CA PRO A 276 -21.80 -2.05 -8.55
C PRO A 276 -20.58 -1.35 -9.16
N THR A 277 -20.31 -1.62 -10.42
CA THR A 277 -19.27 -0.91 -11.19
C THR A 277 -19.70 0.53 -11.44
N SER A 278 -18.75 1.44 -11.42
CA SER A 278 -18.96 2.83 -11.82
C SER A 278 -19.27 2.84 -13.32
N GLY A 279 -20.55 3.04 -13.70
CA GLY A 279 -21.00 3.11 -15.09
C GLY A 279 -20.55 4.40 -15.77
#